data_a189a15d0904a0ae60aa4533532b9e7c
#
_entry.id   a189a15d0904a0ae60aa4533532b9e7c
#
_cell.length_a   1.000
_cell.length_b   1.000
_cell.length_c   1.000
_cell.angle_alpha   90.00
_cell.angle_beta   90.00
_cell.angle_gamma   90.00
#
_symmetry.space_group_name_H-M   'P 1'
#
loop_
_entity.id
_entity.type
_entity.pdbx_description
1 polymer ?
#
loop_
_entity_poly.entity_id
_entity_poly.type
_entity_poly.pdbx_seq_one_letter_code
_entity_poly.pdbx_strand_id
1 'polypeptide(L)'
;MGRILIVFARRLWLPLLVLAGFLGACVIFYMRTEGLRALDALFWVIHPHSIEYRVVHKSTKIFSLFVYAGVFALQIWIAERVLLTIFSRHGVEAWRSMINEVNVDRLRDHFIICGYGQVGRTVVDQLQRLEIPFVLIETNEGLYRELLNDRIPVIQGDAKRHDVLLQAGLDRARGICIVIDNDADNLYITVTARSLNPAIKIITRAGQQRYANAIRSSGADEVIIPEYEGGLMTGRMIQKFYPIPLAIK
;
A
#
# COMPACT_ATOMS: atom_id res chain seq x y z
N MET A 1 1.34 9.64 0.12
CA MET A 1 0.84 10.74 0.96
C MET A 1 -0.11 11.70 0.22
N GLY A 2 0.17 12.19 -0.98
CA GLY A 2 -0.69 13.14 -1.71
C GLY A 2 -2.12 12.67 -2.03
N ARG A 3 -2.34 11.42 -2.42
CA ARG A 3 -3.67 10.89 -2.77
C ARG A 3 -4.62 10.80 -1.56
N ILE A 4 -4.13 10.51 -0.37
CA ILE A 4 -4.93 10.47 0.86
C ILE A 4 -5.39 11.87 1.24
N LEU A 5 -4.49 12.85 1.18
CA LEU A 5 -4.80 14.25 1.46
C LEU A 5 -5.90 14.80 0.52
N ILE A 6 -5.87 14.44 -0.76
CA ILE A 6 -6.86 14.87 -1.76
C ILE A 6 -8.25 14.29 -1.46
N VAL A 7 -8.34 13.01 -1.06
CA VAL A 7 -9.62 12.37 -0.70
C VAL A 7 -10.19 12.98 0.58
N PHE A 8 -9.35 13.22 1.60
CA PHE A 8 -9.75 13.90 2.83
C PHE A 8 -10.17 15.35 2.57
N ALA A 9 -9.38 16.10 1.81
CA ALA A 9 -9.71 17.48 1.46
C ALA A 9 -11.07 17.57 0.73
N ARG A 10 -11.33 16.71 -0.25
CA ARG A 10 -12.55 16.71 -1.05
C ARG A 10 -13.82 16.35 -0.25
N ARG A 11 -13.70 15.59 0.84
CA ARG A 11 -14.84 15.19 1.69
C ARG A 11 -15.05 16.09 2.90
N LEU A 12 -14.01 16.76 3.38
CA LEU A 12 -14.08 17.58 4.59
C LEU A 12 -14.23 19.08 4.32
N TRP A 13 -14.02 19.56 3.08
CA TRP A 13 -14.12 21.00 2.78
C TRP A 13 -15.51 21.57 3.06
N LEU A 14 -16.59 20.85 2.69
CA LEU A 14 -17.96 21.30 2.93
C LEU A 14 -18.30 21.38 4.42
N PRO A 15 -18.06 20.34 5.25
CA PRO A 15 -18.19 20.46 6.70
C PRO A 15 -17.42 21.62 7.31
N LEU A 16 -16.18 21.86 6.86
CA LEU A 16 -15.35 22.96 7.36
C LEU A 16 -15.90 24.33 6.98
N LEU A 17 -16.43 24.49 5.76
CA LEU A 17 -17.09 25.72 5.34
C LEU A 17 -18.37 25.98 6.14
N VAL A 18 -19.20 24.96 6.36
CA VAL A 18 -20.40 25.07 7.18
C VAL A 18 -20.04 25.47 8.62
N LEU A 19 -18.99 24.85 9.19
CA LEU A 19 -18.46 25.19 10.50
C LEU A 19 -18.03 26.66 10.56
N ALA A 20 -17.22 27.09 9.60
CA ALA A 20 -16.73 28.47 9.55
C ALA A 20 -17.87 29.49 9.41
N GLY A 21 -18.86 29.20 8.56
CA GLY A 21 -20.06 30.04 8.38
C GLY A 21 -20.91 30.12 9.66
N PHE A 22 -21.12 28.97 10.32
CA PHE A 22 -21.86 28.91 11.58
C PHE A 22 -21.16 29.69 12.71
N LEU A 23 -19.85 29.48 12.87
CA LEU A 23 -19.03 30.21 13.85
C LEU A 23 -19.06 31.73 13.57
N GLY A 24 -18.90 32.11 12.32
CA GLY A 24 -18.96 33.52 11.90
C GLY A 24 -20.31 34.17 12.23
N ALA A 25 -21.42 33.49 11.94
CA ALA A 25 -22.76 33.98 12.26
C ALA A 25 -22.97 34.14 13.79
N CYS A 26 -22.49 33.17 14.59
CA CYS A 26 -22.56 33.25 16.05
C CYS A 26 -21.72 34.42 16.60
N VAL A 27 -20.52 34.62 16.08
CA VAL A 27 -19.65 35.75 16.49
C VAL A 27 -20.33 37.08 16.18
N ILE A 28 -20.87 37.24 14.96
CA ILE A 28 -21.58 38.46 14.56
C ILE A 28 -22.77 38.72 15.48
N PHE A 29 -23.54 37.70 15.84
CA PHE A 29 -24.66 37.83 16.75
C PHE A 29 -24.23 38.37 18.12
N TYR A 30 -23.22 37.76 18.76
CA TYR A 30 -22.71 38.23 20.06
C TYR A 30 -22.10 39.63 20.02
N MET A 31 -21.40 39.97 18.94
CA MET A 31 -20.90 41.33 18.76
C MET A 31 -22.04 42.38 18.70
N ARG A 32 -23.17 42.03 18.03
CA ARG A 32 -24.30 42.97 17.88
C ARG A 32 -25.16 43.06 19.12
N THR A 33 -25.38 41.94 19.85
CA THR A 33 -26.28 41.91 21.01
C THR A 33 -25.63 42.37 22.28
N GLU A 34 -24.39 42.02 22.51
CA GLU A 34 -23.66 42.30 23.77
C GLU A 34 -22.53 43.33 23.59
N GLY A 35 -22.31 43.85 22.38
CA GLY A 35 -21.26 44.82 22.12
C GLY A 35 -19.85 44.30 22.25
N LEU A 36 -19.65 42.98 22.14
CA LEU A 36 -18.36 42.32 22.35
C LEU A 36 -17.40 42.61 21.19
N ARG A 37 -16.09 42.57 21.49
CA ARG A 37 -15.07 42.51 20.43
C ARG A 37 -15.06 41.12 19.79
N ALA A 38 -14.59 41.02 18.56
CA ALA A 38 -14.62 39.78 17.77
C ALA A 38 -13.93 38.60 18.49
N LEU A 39 -12.82 38.83 19.18
CA LEU A 39 -12.10 37.80 19.94
C LEU A 39 -12.90 37.31 21.17
N ASP A 40 -13.55 38.23 21.90
CA ASP A 40 -14.37 37.89 23.05
C ASP A 40 -15.63 37.12 22.63
N ALA A 41 -16.25 37.54 21.51
CA ALA A 41 -17.38 36.84 20.93
C ALA A 41 -17.00 35.44 20.45
N LEU A 42 -15.84 35.26 19.81
CA LEU A 42 -15.31 33.97 19.42
C LEU A 42 -15.05 33.06 20.64
N PHE A 43 -14.48 33.63 21.71
CA PHE A 43 -14.25 32.92 22.96
C PHE A 43 -15.56 32.39 23.56
N TRP A 44 -16.62 33.19 23.51
CA TRP A 44 -17.96 32.77 23.98
C TRP A 44 -18.59 31.65 23.12
N VAL A 45 -18.32 31.63 21.82
CA VAL A 45 -18.78 30.55 20.94
C VAL A 45 -18.07 29.23 21.27
N ILE A 46 -16.75 29.29 21.56
CA ILE A 46 -15.95 28.10 21.85
C ILE A 46 -16.16 27.63 23.29
N HIS A 47 -16.34 28.56 24.24
CA HIS A 47 -16.53 28.29 25.66
C HIS A 47 -17.84 28.91 26.17
N PRO A 48 -19.01 28.42 25.74
CA PRO A 48 -20.28 29.02 26.11
C PRO A 48 -20.60 28.95 27.58
N HIS A 49 -19.98 28.04 28.35
CA HIS A 49 -20.12 27.97 29.82
C HIS A 49 -19.38 29.11 30.55
N SER A 50 -18.55 29.87 29.89
CA SER A 50 -17.89 31.06 30.45
C SER A 50 -18.81 32.30 30.50
N ILE A 51 -20.02 32.21 29.92
CA ILE A 51 -20.99 33.29 29.88
C ILE A 51 -21.63 33.44 31.26
N GLU A 52 -21.46 34.60 31.92
CA GLU A 52 -22.16 34.94 33.16
C GLU A 52 -23.65 35.25 32.89
N TYR A 53 -24.49 34.22 32.92
CA TYR A 53 -25.93 34.31 32.58
C TYR A 53 -26.72 35.32 33.43
N ARG A 54 -26.18 35.88 34.50
CA ARG A 54 -26.85 36.90 35.32
C ARG A 54 -26.86 38.28 34.67
N VAL A 55 -25.89 38.58 33.84
CA VAL A 55 -25.62 39.92 33.28
C VAL A 55 -26.07 40.11 31.84
N VAL A 56 -26.30 38.99 31.08
CA VAL A 56 -26.59 39.04 29.63
C VAL A 56 -28.09 39.14 29.32
N HIS A 57 -28.45 39.64 28.14
CA HIS A 57 -29.83 39.76 27.65
C HIS A 57 -30.52 38.39 27.55
N LYS A 58 -31.86 38.35 27.70
CA LYS A 58 -32.65 37.11 27.58
C LYS A 58 -32.47 36.45 26.21
N SER A 59 -32.38 37.26 25.14
CA SER A 59 -32.12 36.80 23.78
C SER A 59 -30.79 36.06 23.66
N THR A 60 -29.76 36.53 24.33
CA THR A 60 -28.40 35.92 24.33
C THR A 60 -28.43 34.57 25.04
N LYS A 61 -29.18 34.45 26.15
CA LYS A 61 -29.36 33.17 26.88
C LYS A 61 -30.00 32.09 26.02
N ILE A 62 -31.08 32.44 25.31
CA ILE A 62 -31.78 31.52 24.42
C ILE A 62 -30.88 31.16 23.23
N PHE A 63 -30.23 32.15 22.64
CA PHE A 63 -29.35 31.93 21.51
C PHE A 63 -28.13 31.05 21.88
N SER A 64 -27.55 31.23 23.07
CA SER A 64 -26.43 30.40 23.55
C SER A 64 -26.82 28.93 23.62
N LEU A 65 -28.06 28.61 23.97
CA LEU A 65 -28.56 27.23 23.99
C LEU A 65 -28.56 26.63 22.56
N PHE A 66 -29.03 27.41 21.57
CA PHE A 66 -28.97 26.99 20.15
C PHE A 66 -27.52 26.85 19.64
N VAL A 67 -26.64 27.77 20.05
CA VAL A 67 -25.20 27.66 19.70
C VAL A 67 -24.61 26.37 20.27
N TYR A 68 -24.92 26.04 21.53
CA TYR A 68 -24.49 24.77 22.15
C TYR A 68 -24.96 23.55 21.37
N ALA A 69 -26.26 23.49 21.10
CA ALA A 69 -26.86 22.38 20.37
C ALA A 69 -26.27 22.30 18.92
N GLY A 70 -26.09 23.45 18.26
CA GLY A 70 -25.52 23.52 16.92
C GLY A 70 -24.06 23.08 16.85
N VAL A 71 -23.21 23.54 17.78
CA VAL A 71 -21.81 23.11 17.88
C VAL A 71 -21.72 21.61 18.14
N PHE A 72 -22.54 21.09 19.06
CA PHE A 72 -22.56 19.67 19.38
C PHE A 72 -23.01 18.81 18.19
N ALA A 73 -24.10 19.21 17.52
CA ALA A 73 -24.57 18.53 16.32
C ALA A 73 -23.53 18.54 15.19
N LEU A 74 -22.84 19.66 15.03
CA LEU A 74 -21.80 19.81 14.03
C LEU A 74 -20.57 18.95 14.35
N GLN A 75 -20.18 18.83 15.61
CA GLN A 75 -19.10 17.94 16.04
C GLN A 75 -19.44 16.47 15.74
N ILE A 76 -20.69 16.04 16.04
CA ILE A 76 -21.15 14.69 15.70
C ILE A 76 -21.09 14.47 14.20
N TRP A 77 -21.58 15.42 13.40
CA TRP A 77 -21.57 15.31 11.94
C TRP A 77 -20.15 15.24 11.36
N ILE A 78 -19.22 16.05 11.87
CA ILE A 78 -17.81 15.98 11.46
C ILE A 78 -17.19 14.63 11.87
N ALA A 79 -17.44 14.18 13.11
CA ALA A 79 -16.94 12.88 13.58
C ALA A 79 -17.45 11.72 12.72
N GLU A 80 -18.73 11.72 12.37
CA GLU A 80 -19.32 10.75 11.44
C GLU A 80 -18.59 10.77 10.09
N ARG A 81 -18.38 11.96 9.50
CA ARG A 81 -17.67 12.09 8.21
C ARG A 81 -16.24 11.61 8.26
N VAL A 82 -15.53 11.88 9.33
CA VAL A 82 -14.16 11.40 9.56
C VAL A 82 -14.16 9.88 9.67
N LEU A 83 -15.04 9.32 10.50
CA LEU A 83 -15.17 7.87 10.66
C LEU A 83 -15.52 7.18 9.34
N LEU A 84 -16.53 7.65 8.62
CA LEU A 84 -16.92 7.10 7.32
C LEU A 84 -15.79 7.20 6.28
N THR A 85 -14.91 8.20 6.39
CA THR A 85 -13.76 8.35 5.49
C THR A 85 -12.66 7.37 5.83
N ILE A 86 -12.32 7.21 7.12
CA ILE A 86 -11.29 6.29 7.62
C ILE A 86 -11.70 4.83 7.35
N PHE A 87 -12.95 4.48 7.64
CA PHE A 87 -13.48 3.12 7.46
C PHE A 87 -14.04 2.86 6.05
N SER A 88 -13.92 3.81 5.12
CA SER A 88 -14.23 3.55 3.71
C SER A 88 -13.26 2.55 3.11
N ARG A 89 -13.68 1.82 2.06
CA ARG A 89 -12.78 0.90 1.33
C ARG A 89 -11.47 1.58 0.93
N HIS A 90 -11.54 2.81 0.41
CA HIS A 90 -10.36 3.60 0.03
C HIS A 90 -9.48 4.01 1.23
N GLY A 91 -10.08 4.30 2.39
CA GLY A 91 -9.34 4.62 3.61
C GLY A 91 -8.56 3.42 4.13
N VAL A 92 -9.20 2.24 4.16
CA VAL A 92 -8.56 0.98 4.58
C VAL A 92 -7.45 0.56 3.61
N GLU A 93 -7.68 0.67 2.29
CA GLU A 93 -6.65 0.38 1.28
C GLU A 93 -5.44 1.31 1.43
N ALA A 94 -5.69 2.61 1.61
CA ALA A 94 -4.63 3.60 1.81
C ALA A 94 -3.81 3.34 3.08
N TRP A 95 -4.47 2.93 4.16
CA TRP A 95 -3.82 2.56 5.41
C TRP A 95 -2.94 1.30 5.25
N ARG A 96 -3.47 0.28 4.57
CA ARG A 96 -2.73 -0.96 4.27
C ARG A 96 -1.52 -0.69 3.38
N SER A 97 -1.67 0.12 2.34
CA SER A 97 -0.56 0.54 1.47
C SER A 97 0.55 1.23 2.25
N MET A 98 0.20 2.13 3.18
CA MET A 98 1.18 2.82 4.02
C MET A 98 1.93 1.87 4.97
N ILE A 99 1.22 0.93 5.61
CA ILE A 99 1.87 -0.09 6.45
C ILE A 99 2.80 -0.98 5.62
N ASN A 100 2.36 -1.38 4.43
CA ASN A 100 3.16 -2.19 3.52
C ASN A 100 4.43 -1.46 3.09
N GLU A 101 4.34 -0.17 2.74
CA GLU A 101 5.49 0.65 2.36
C GLU A 101 6.54 0.70 3.50
N VAL A 102 6.09 0.94 4.75
CA VAL A 102 6.97 0.91 5.93
C VAL A 102 7.60 -0.47 6.16
N ASN A 103 6.85 -1.55 5.91
CA ASN A 103 7.37 -2.90 6.06
C ASN A 103 8.42 -3.22 5.00
N VAL A 104 8.19 -2.85 3.74
CA VAL A 104 9.16 -3.03 2.64
C VAL A 104 10.45 -2.26 2.91
N ASP A 105 10.36 -1.02 3.38
CA ASP A 105 11.54 -0.20 3.69
C ASP A 105 12.43 -0.80 4.80
N ARG A 106 11.84 -1.58 5.69
CA ARG A 106 12.55 -2.26 6.79
C ARG A 106 13.21 -3.57 6.38
N LEU A 107 12.82 -4.15 5.24
CA LEU A 107 13.39 -5.41 4.78
C LEU A 107 14.90 -5.29 4.51
N ARG A 108 15.65 -6.28 4.98
CA ARG A 108 17.08 -6.46 4.75
C ARG A 108 17.32 -7.95 4.54
N ASP A 109 18.33 -8.29 3.76
CA ASP A 109 18.73 -9.68 3.52
C ASP A 109 17.56 -10.56 3.02
N HIS A 110 16.66 -9.96 2.25
CA HIS A 110 15.42 -10.53 1.73
C HIS A 110 15.55 -10.89 0.25
N PHE A 111 14.58 -11.63 -0.26
CA PHE A 111 14.44 -11.91 -1.69
C PHE A 111 13.43 -10.95 -2.34
N ILE A 112 13.73 -10.49 -3.54
CA ILE A 112 12.81 -9.75 -4.39
C ILE A 112 12.21 -10.74 -5.41
N ILE A 113 10.88 -10.81 -5.49
CA ILE A 113 10.19 -11.69 -6.44
C ILE A 113 9.53 -10.82 -7.49
N CYS A 114 9.89 -11.01 -8.77
CA CYS A 114 9.31 -10.28 -9.88
C CYS A 114 8.27 -11.13 -10.60
N GLY A 115 6.98 -10.77 -10.42
CA GLY A 115 5.83 -11.44 -11.00
C GLY A 115 5.14 -12.44 -10.08
N TYR A 116 3.79 -12.39 -10.04
CA TYR A 116 2.93 -13.27 -9.23
C TYR A 116 2.05 -14.18 -10.11
N GLY A 117 2.64 -14.72 -11.18
CA GLY A 117 2.05 -15.78 -12.00
C GLY A 117 2.10 -17.14 -11.30
N GLN A 118 1.91 -18.24 -12.04
CA GLN A 118 1.91 -19.60 -11.46
C GLN A 118 3.22 -19.94 -10.72
N VAL A 119 4.36 -19.65 -11.33
CA VAL A 119 5.68 -19.90 -10.70
C VAL A 119 5.88 -18.98 -9.50
N GLY A 120 5.58 -17.68 -9.64
CA GLY A 120 5.74 -16.71 -8.56
C GLY A 120 4.90 -17.04 -7.33
N ARG A 121 3.65 -17.47 -7.50
CA ARG A 121 2.78 -17.94 -6.40
C ARG A 121 3.42 -19.10 -5.65
N THR A 122 3.91 -20.10 -6.38
CA THR A 122 4.56 -21.27 -5.77
C THR A 122 5.82 -20.89 -5.01
N VAL A 123 6.63 -19.96 -5.56
CA VAL A 123 7.83 -19.44 -4.89
C VAL A 123 7.46 -18.71 -3.61
N VAL A 124 6.47 -17.80 -3.65
CA VAL A 124 6.00 -17.06 -2.48
C VAL A 124 5.48 -18.01 -1.39
N ASP A 125 4.68 -19.01 -1.74
CA ASP A 125 4.19 -20.01 -0.79
C ASP A 125 5.33 -20.77 -0.10
N GLN A 126 6.40 -21.10 -0.84
CA GLN A 126 7.58 -21.76 -0.26
C GLN A 126 8.37 -20.83 0.65
N LEU A 127 8.57 -19.55 0.25
CA LEU A 127 9.28 -18.58 1.08
C LEU A 127 8.53 -18.30 2.39
N GLN A 128 7.20 -18.23 2.35
CA GLN A 128 6.36 -18.09 3.55
C GLN A 128 6.50 -19.28 4.49
N ARG A 129 6.45 -20.51 3.95
CA ARG A 129 6.62 -21.76 4.76
C ARG A 129 8.01 -21.86 5.41
N LEU A 130 9.02 -21.32 4.74
CA LEU A 130 10.41 -21.34 5.21
C LEU A 130 10.76 -20.09 6.04
N GLU A 131 9.79 -19.18 6.24
CA GLU A 131 9.97 -17.91 6.96
C GLU A 131 11.09 -17.04 6.37
N ILE A 132 11.35 -17.17 5.06
CA ILE A 132 12.35 -16.37 4.36
C ILE A 132 11.74 -15.01 4.01
N PRO A 133 12.37 -13.89 4.43
CA PRO A 133 11.84 -12.56 4.14
C PRO A 133 11.89 -12.26 2.63
N PHE A 134 10.81 -11.71 2.11
CA PHE A 134 10.70 -11.33 0.70
C PHE A 134 9.83 -10.10 0.48
N VAL A 135 9.94 -9.51 -0.70
CA VAL A 135 9.03 -8.51 -1.26
C VAL A 135 8.68 -8.90 -2.70
N LEU A 136 7.43 -8.70 -3.07
CA LEU A 136 6.94 -8.99 -4.41
C LEU A 136 6.82 -7.70 -5.22
N ILE A 137 7.14 -7.74 -6.52
CA ILE A 137 6.84 -6.69 -7.49
C ILE A 137 5.78 -7.22 -8.45
N GLU A 138 4.64 -6.53 -8.54
CA GLU A 138 3.50 -6.92 -9.39
C GLU A 138 2.92 -5.71 -10.11
N THR A 139 2.63 -5.84 -11.41
CA THR A 139 2.06 -4.77 -12.24
C THR A 139 0.54 -4.74 -12.17
N ASN A 140 -0.10 -5.88 -12.01
CA ASN A 140 -1.55 -6.01 -11.99
C ASN A 140 -2.15 -5.43 -10.71
N GLU A 141 -2.98 -4.38 -10.85
CA GLU A 141 -3.61 -3.69 -9.72
C GLU A 141 -4.54 -4.61 -8.92
N GLY A 142 -5.23 -5.53 -9.56
CA GLY A 142 -6.12 -6.48 -8.89
C GLY A 142 -5.35 -7.44 -7.97
N LEU A 143 -4.27 -8.03 -8.48
CA LEU A 143 -3.37 -8.89 -7.70
C LEU A 143 -2.65 -8.11 -6.59
N TYR A 144 -2.23 -6.88 -6.86
CA TYR A 144 -1.64 -6.01 -5.84
C TYR A 144 -2.58 -5.80 -4.65
N ARG A 145 -3.87 -5.52 -4.91
CA ARG A 145 -4.87 -5.34 -3.85
C ARG A 145 -5.14 -6.64 -3.07
N GLU A 146 -5.18 -7.78 -3.76
CA GLU A 146 -5.30 -9.10 -3.14
C GLU A 146 -4.15 -9.35 -2.17
N LEU A 147 -2.91 -9.16 -2.63
CA LEU A 147 -1.69 -9.33 -1.84
C LEU A 147 -1.63 -8.40 -0.62
N LEU A 148 -2.04 -7.14 -0.78
CA LEU A 148 -2.17 -6.22 0.35
C LEU A 148 -3.18 -6.70 1.39
N ASN A 149 -4.30 -7.29 0.95
CA ASN A 149 -5.31 -7.84 1.86
C ASN A 149 -4.74 -9.02 2.65
N ASP A 150 -3.92 -9.83 2.00
CA ASP A 150 -3.26 -11.01 2.61
C ASP A 150 -2.00 -10.63 3.39
N ARG A 151 -1.70 -9.33 3.50
CA ARG A 151 -0.53 -8.78 4.21
C ARG A 151 0.82 -9.25 3.64
N ILE A 152 0.85 -9.58 2.37
CA ILE A 152 2.08 -9.94 1.66
C ILE A 152 2.81 -8.65 1.28
N PRO A 153 4.11 -8.49 1.62
CA PRO A 153 4.89 -7.33 1.21
C PRO A 153 4.95 -7.23 -0.31
N VAL A 154 4.39 -6.17 -0.88
CA VAL A 154 4.25 -6.03 -2.33
C VAL A 154 4.43 -4.58 -2.79
N ILE A 155 5.07 -4.39 -3.92
CA ILE A 155 5.20 -3.12 -4.63
C ILE A 155 4.40 -3.20 -5.93
N GLN A 156 3.50 -2.24 -6.14
CA GLN A 156 2.84 -2.07 -7.43
C GLN A 156 3.78 -1.35 -8.40
N GLY A 157 4.28 -2.08 -9.39
CA GLY A 157 5.20 -1.49 -10.36
C GLY A 157 5.71 -2.47 -11.40
N ASP A 158 6.41 -1.93 -12.40
CA ASP A 158 7.08 -2.72 -13.41
C ASP A 158 8.55 -2.96 -12.98
N ALA A 159 8.92 -4.22 -12.79
CA ALA A 159 10.26 -4.63 -12.36
C ALA A 159 11.36 -4.25 -13.38
N LYS A 160 11.01 -3.85 -14.60
CA LYS A 160 11.95 -3.29 -15.59
C LYS A 160 12.45 -1.89 -15.20
N ARG A 161 11.77 -1.20 -14.31
CA ARG A 161 12.13 0.15 -13.89
C ARG A 161 13.14 0.12 -12.75
N HIS A 162 14.21 0.90 -12.89
CA HIS A 162 15.26 1.04 -11.87
C HIS A 162 14.72 1.50 -10.52
N ASP A 163 13.83 2.51 -10.52
CA ASP A 163 13.23 3.07 -9.30
C ASP A 163 12.40 2.04 -8.53
N VAL A 164 11.69 1.15 -9.24
CA VAL A 164 10.90 0.07 -8.64
C VAL A 164 11.81 -0.98 -8.00
N LEU A 165 12.92 -1.36 -8.67
CA LEU A 165 13.90 -2.29 -8.11
C LEU A 165 14.59 -1.70 -6.86
N LEU A 166 14.94 -0.42 -6.90
CA LEU A 166 15.52 0.27 -5.73
C LEU A 166 14.51 0.41 -4.59
N GLN A 167 13.24 0.70 -4.89
CA GLN A 167 12.17 0.70 -3.89
C GLN A 167 12.01 -0.68 -3.24
N ALA A 168 12.19 -1.76 -4.00
CA ALA A 168 12.20 -3.12 -3.46
C ALA A 168 13.45 -3.44 -2.63
N GLY A 169 14.43 -2.53 -2.55
CA GLY A 169 15.65 -2.68 -1.78
C GLY A 169 16.69 -3.57 -2.43
N LEU A 170 16.87 -3.47 -3.75
CA LEU A 170 17.84 -4.26 -4.50
C LEU A 170 19.27 -4.11 -3.98
N ASP A 171 19.60 -2.95 -3.43
CA ASP A 171 20.88 -2.62 -2.79
C ASP A 171 21.16 -3.40 -1.50
N ARG A 172 20.11 -3.86 -0.82
CA ARG A 172 20.17 -4.54 0.48
C ARG A 172 19.51 -5.91 0.49
N ALA A 173 19.06 -6.38 -0.68
CA ALA A 173 18.49 -7.71 -0.84
C ALA A 173 19.58 -8.79 -0.93
N ARG A 174 19.28 -9.98 -0.47
CA ARG A 174 20.10 -11.19 -0.65
C ARG A 174 20.05 -11.69 -2.07
N GLY A 175 18.89 -11.64 -2.71
CA GLY A 175 18.69 -12.11 -4.07
C GLY A 175 17.42 -11.61 -4.72
N ILE A 176 17.33 -11.84 -6.02
CA ILE A 176 16.17 -11.55 -6.84
C ILE A 176 15.75 -12.79 -7.63
N CYS A 177 14.46 -13.10 -7.61
CA CYS A 177 13.84 -14.19 -8.36
C CYS A 177 12.93 -13.60 -9.43
N ILE A 178 13.29 -13.75 -10.69
CA ILE A 178 12.62 -13.14 -11.84
C ILE A 178 11.80 -14.22 -12.54
N VAL A 179 10.46 -14.18 -12.39
CA VAL A 179 9.55 -15.26 -12.84
C VAL A 179 8.38 -14.73 -13.66
N ILE A 180 8.63 -13.67 -14.44
CA ILE A 180 7.64 -13.10 -15.36
C ILE A 180 7.49 -14.04 -16.57
N ASP A 181 6.29 -14.10 -17.15
CA ASP A 181 6.00 -14.94 -18.32
C ASP A 181 6.41 -14.26 -19.65
N ASN A 182 7.64 -13.72 -19.66
CA ASN A 182 8.25 -13.10 -20.85
C ASN A 182 9.78 -13.16 -20.72
N ASP A 183 10.41 -13.93 -21.60
CA ASP A 183 11.86 -14.14 -21.57
C ASP A 183 12.68 -12.87 -21.84
N ALA A 184 12.17 -11.96 -22.68
CA ALA A 184 12.86 -10.69 -22.97
C ALA A 184 12.82 -9.77 -21.75
N ASP A 185 11.69 -9.71 -21.03
CA ASP A 185 11.57 -8.95 -19.78
C ASP A 185 12.47 -9.55 -18.70
N ASN A 186 12.49 -10.88 -18.56
CA ASN A 186 13.35 -11.58 -17.62
C ASN A 186 14.84 -11.31 -17.89
N LEU A 187 15.25 -11.32 -19.16
CA LEU A 187 16.61 -10.96 -19.57
C LEU A 187 16.94 -9.51 -19.20
N TYR A 188 16.04 -8.57 -19.54
CA TYR A 188 16.25 -7.15 -19.26
C TYR A 188 16.39 -6.88 -17.74
N ILE A 189 15.51 -7.47 -16.93
CA ILE A 189 15.56 -7.31 -15.46
C ILE A 189 16.85 -7.93 -14.90
N THR A 190 17.30 -9.07 -15.45
CA THR A 190 18.56 -9.71 -15.06
C THR A 190 19.75 -8.78 -15.26
N VAL A 191 19.88 -8.21 -16.46
CA VAL A 191 20.97 -7.25 -16.80
C VAL A 191 20.90 -6.03 -15.87
N THR A 192 19.70 -5.49 -15.69
CA THR A 192 19.48 -4.31 -14.84
C THR A 192 19.83 -4.59 -13.38
N ALA A 193 19.37 -5.71 -12.83
CA ALA A 193 19.65 -6.09 -11.45
C ALA A 193 21.16 -6.30 -11.21
N ARG A 194 21.83 -6.98 -12.13
CA ARG A 194 23.29 -7.20 -12.06
C ARG A 194 24.07 -5.88 -12.15
N SER A 195 23.62 -4.95 -13.00
CA SER A 195 24.24 -3.61 -13.14
C SER A 195 24.08 -2.77 -11.87
N LEU A 196 22.92 -2.83 -11.23
CA LEU A 196 22.62 -2.06 -10.01
C LEU A 196 23.27 -2.66 -8.76
N ASN A 197 23.34 -3.99 -8.67
CA ASN A 197 23.98 -4.70 -7.57
C ASN A 197 24.81 -5.89 -8.12
N PRO A 198 26.12 -5.71 -8.31
CA PRO A 198 26.99 -6.76 -8.87
C PRO A 198 27.07 -8.04 -8.02
N ALA A 199 26.76 -7.97 -6.73
CA ALA A 199 26.88 -9.09 -5.80
C ALA A 199 25.56 -9.85 -5.56
N ILE A 200 24.43 -9.32 -6.04
CA ILE A 200 23.12 -9.93 -5.77
C ILE A 200 22.99 -11.32 -6.40
N LYS A 201 22.32 -12.24 -5.73
CA LYS A 201 21.98 -13.56 -6.29
C LYS A 201 20.76 -13.44 -7.20
N ILE A 202 20.91 -13.89 -8.46
CA ILE A 202 19.85 -13.78 -9.48
C ILE A 202 19.40 -15.17 -9.90
N ILE A 203 18.14 -15.48 -9.62
CA ILE A 203 17.44 -16.67 -10.12
C ILE A 203 16.42 -16.21 -11.15
N THR A 204 16.45 -16.76 -12.34
CA THR A 204 15.60 -16.29 -13.45
C THR A 204 14.88 -17.45 -14.12
N ARG A 205 13.60 -17.25 -14.47
CA ARG A 205 12.84 -18.15 -15.35
C ARG A 205 13.21 -17.92 -16.81
N ALA A 206 13.33 -19.00 -17.57
CA ALA A 206 13.30 -18.99 -19.03
C ALA A 206 12.21 -19.93 -19.53
N GLY A 207 11.46 -19.55 -20.56
CA GLY A 207 10.46 -20.40 -21.20
C GLY A 207 11.06 -21.44 -22.15
N GLN A 208 12.27 -21.17 -22.67
CA GLN A 208 12.94 -22.05 -23.64
C GLN A 208 14.45 -22.08 -23.41
N GLN A 209 15.08 -23.23 -23.76
CA GLN A 209 16.51 -23.47 -23.59
C GLN A 209 17.39 -22.40 -24.27
N ARG A 210 17.01 -21.90 -25.43
CA ARG A 210 17.76 -20.85 -26.14
C ARG A 210 17.86 -19.55 -25.34
N TYR A 211 16.80 -19.17 -24.63
CA TYR A 211 16.79 -17.98 -23.78
C TYR A 211 17.55 -18.21 -22.45
N ALA A 212 17.50 -19.44 -21.92
CA ALA A 212 18.22 -19.78 -20.72
C ALA A 212 19.73 -19.50 -20.84
N ASN A 213 20.33 -19.82 -21.98
CA ASN A 213 21.75 -19.55 -22.25
C ASN A 213 22.03 -18.05 -22.28
N ALA A 214 21.20 -17.26 -22.98
CA ALA A 214 21.35 -15.81 -23.05
C ALA A 214 21.20 -15.16 -21.64
N ILE A 215 20.20 -15.55 -20.86
CA ILE A 215 19.96 -15.05 -19.52
C ILE A 215 21.12 -15.39 -18.59
N ARG A 216 21.66 -16.62 -18.65
CA ARG A 216 22.84 -17.02 -17.87
C ARG A 216 24.07 -16.19 -18.23
N SER A 217 24.34 -16.00 -19.54
CA SER A 217 25.45 -15.18 -20.02
C SER A 217 25.31 -13.69 -19.65
N SER A 218 24.09 -13.25 -19.37
CA SER A 218 23.79 -11.87 -18.97
C SER A 218 23.87 -11.64 -17.45
N GLY A 219 24.28 -12.64 -16.68
CA GLY A 219 24.57 -12.49 -15.26
C GLY A 219 23.61 -13.15 -14.30
N ALA A 220 22.69 -14.01 -14.75
CA ALA A 220 21.92 -14.86 -13.84
C ALA A 220 22.83 -15.92 -13.21
N ASP A 221 22.70 -16.12 -11.87
CA ASP A 221 23.41 -17.20 -11.18
C ASP A 221 22.75 -18.55 -11.47
N GLU A 222 21.40 -18.57 -11.47
CA GLU A 222 20.61 -19.76 -11.77
C GLU A 222 19.50 -19.45 -12.77
N VAL A 223 19.26 -20.38 -13.69
CA VAL A 223 18.16 -20.27 -14.66
C VAL A 223 17.34 -21.54 -14.64
N ILE A 224 16.04 -21.40 -14.39
CA ILE A 224 15.09 -22.52 -14.39
C ILE A 224 14.20 -22.45 -15.65
N ILE A 225 13.81 -23.63 -16.14
CA ILE A 225 12.81 -23.80 -17.19
C ILE A 225 11.68 -24.65 -16.58
N PRO A 226 10.64 -24.04 -16.01
CA PRO A 226 9.60 -24.78 -15.26
C PRO A 226 8.95 -25.90 -16.04
N GLU A 227 8.72 -25.70 -17.34
CA GLU A 227 8.13 -26.67 -18.24
C GLU A 227 9.04 -27.91 -18.43
N TYR A 228 10.34 -27.69 -18.51
CA TYR A 228 11.33 -28.78 -18.62
C TYR A 228 11.43 -29.57 -17.30
N GLU A 229 11.54 -28.87 -16.18
CA GLU A 229 11.59 -29.48 -14.85
C GLU A 229 10.29 -30.28 -14.56
N GLY A 230 9.15 -29.70 -14.89
CA GLY A 230 7.86 -30.38 -14.80
C GLY A 230 7.79 -31.64 -15.67
N GLY A 231 8.32 -31.56 -16.89
CA GLY A 231 8.43 -32.71 -17.80
C GLY A 231 9.33 -33.83 -17.26
N LEU A 232 10.51 -33.49 -16.74
CA LEU A 232 11.41 -34.45 -16.09
C LEU A 232 10.74 -35.12 -14.89
N MET A 233 10.07 -34.35 -14.04
CA MET A 233 9.37 -34.88 -12.87
C MET A 233 8.24 -35.80 -13.28
N THR A 234 7.46 -35.45 -14.29
CA THR A 234 6.40 -36.30 -14.86
C THR A 234 6.95 -37.61 -15.40
N GLY A 235 8.07 -37.57 -16.16
CA GLY A 235 8.75 -38.74 -16.65
C GLY A 235 9.20 -39.69 -15.52
N ARG A 236 9.76 -39.16 -14.45
CA ARG A 236 10.12 -39.94 -13.27
C ARG A 236 8.90 -40.58 -12.57
N MET A 237 7.75 -39.90 -12.56
CA MET A 237 6.50 -40.46 -12.03
C MET A 237 5.99 -41.63 -12.89
N ILE A 238 6.03 -41.50 -14.24
CA ILE A 238 5.67 -42.56 -15.16
C ILE A 238 6.54 -43.81 -14.95
N GLN A 239 7.84 -43.62 -14.75
CA GLN A 239 8.79 -44.69 -14.49
C GLN A 239 8.42 -45.57 -13.27
N LYS A 240 7.72 -45.02 -12.26
CA LYS A 240 7.24 -45.79 -11.11
C LYS A 240 6.15 -46.83 -11.49
N PHE A 241 5.39 -46.55 -12.56
CA PHE A 241 4.35 -47.47 -13.04
C PHE A 241 4.88 -48.49 -14.06
N TYR A 242 6.04 -48.20 -14.67
CA TYR A 242 6.75 -49.07 -15.59
C TYR A 242 8.19 -49.25 -15.15
N PRO A 243 8.47 -50.15 -14.15
CA PRO A 243 9.83 -50.43 -13.73
C PRO A 243 10.56 -51.10 -14.89
N ILE A 244 11.25 -50.28 -15.69
CA ILE A 244 12.17 -50.81 -16.69
C ILE A 244 13.38 -51.33 -15.94
N PRO A 245 13.77 -52.61 -16.12
CA PRO A 245 15.03 -53.13 -15.59
C PRO A 245 16.14 -52.21 -16.16
N LEU A 246 16.92 -51.56 -15.29
CA LEU A 246 18.09 -50.82 -15.71
C LEU A 246 19.00 -51.79 -16.47
N ALA A 247 18.87 -51.80 -17.80
CA ALA A 247 19.89 -52.42 -18.65
C ALA A 247 21.13 -51.54 -18.54
N ILE A 248 22.00 -51.90 -17.62
CA ILE A 248 23.33 -51.38 -17.49
C ILE A 248 24.05 -51.66 -18.82
N LYS A 249 24.33 -50.59 -19.55
CA LYS A 249 25.49 -50.52 -20.44
C LYS A 249 26.11 -49.15 -20.36
#